data_880c882ed5b762cc48790e0ec09c0025
#
_entry.id   880c882ed5b762cc48790e0ec09c0025
#
_cell.length_a   1.000
_cell.length_b   1.000
_cell.length_c   1.000
_cell.angle_alpha   90.00
_cell.angle_beta   90.00
_cell.angle_gamma   90.00
#
_symmetry.space_group_name_H-M   'P 1'
#
loop_
_entity.id
_entity.type
_entity.pdbx_description
1 polymer ?
#
loop_
_entity_poly.entity_id
_entity_poly.type
_entity_poly.pdbx_seq_one_letter_code
_entity_poly.pdbx_strand_id
1 'polypeptide(L)'
;FGKVHAPDVIKCIEAGKYVLCEKPLATTAEDCLRIMEAEQKTGKKLVTVGFMRRFDAAYNEMKAVLDKGEHGQALLVHNRHRNPSVPESYTSRMAIDDTAIHEIDTMRWLLGEEIVEVRIDRPKSTTRRFDHLIDPVVVVMKTASGVLIDDEVNVNLQYAYSIECELVLETAAVRLGDQEKIHIRDIHGDRNAMCQSHIDRFQAAFNNEFQSWINAVGRDEHTGSTSWDGYAATCVVDAAVESLEDDGAVKAVSMIAKPDFYA
;
A
#
# COMPACT_ATOMS: atom_id res chain seq x y z
N PHE A 1 16.15 0.60 7.17
CA PHE A 1 16.18 1.29 5.88
C PHE A 1 15.40 2.62 5.92
N GLY A 2 14.11 2.68 6.24
CA GLY A 2 13.31 3.91 6.23
C GLY A 2 13.80 5.08 7.12
N LYS A 3 14.63 4.82 8.14
CA LYS A 3 15.16 5.85 9.04
C LYS A 3 16.07 6.90 8.38
N VAL A 4 16.62 6.58 7.19
CA VAL A 4 17.49 7.50 6.45
C VAL A 4 16.75 8.27 5.37
N HIS A 5 15.50 7.93 5.06
CA HIS A 5 14.76 8.55 3.97
C HIS A 5 14.58 10.06 4.20
N ALA A 6 14.05 10.47 5.35
CA ALA A 6 13.73 11.88 5.58
C ALA A 6 14.95 12.82 5.41
N PRO A 7 16.11 12.59 6.08
CA PRO A 7 17.25 13.49 5.91
C PRO A 7 17.81 13.50 4.46
N ASP A 8 17.77 12.39 3.75
CA ASP A 8 18.33 12.31 2.40
C ASP A 8 17.37 12.90 1.36
N VAL A 9 16.06 12.66 1.49
CA VAL A 9 15.02 13.27 0.66
C VAL A 9 15.04 14.79 0.81
N ILE A 10 15.12 15.32 2.04
CA ILE A 10 15.20 16.77 2.28
C ILE A 10 16.43 17.39 1.61
N LYS A 11 17.60 16.78 1.69
CA LYS A 11 18.81 17.25 0.99
C LYS A 11 18.62 17.31 -0.53
N CYS A 12 17.94 16.29 -1.10
CA CYS A 12 17.65 16.28 -2.53
C CYS A 12 16.68 17.41 -2.92
N ILE A 13 15.63 17.64 -2.11
CA ILE A 13 14.68 18.73 -2.30
C ILE A 13 15.41 20.08 -2.25
N GLU A 14 16.24 20.33 -1.24
CA GLU A 14 17.05 21.54 -1.07
C GLU A 14 18.00 21.77 -2.25
N ALA A 15 18.48 20.70 -2.86
CA ALA A 15 19.28 20.74 -4.08
C ALA A 15 18.45 20.88 -5.38
N GLY A 16 17.12 21.01 -5.29
CA GLY A 16 16.20 21.12 -6.42
C GLY A 16 16.13 19.86 -7.28
N LYS A 17 16.33 18.65 -6.69
CA LYS A 17 16.33 17.38 -7.39
C LYS A 17 15.02 16.63 -7.20
N TYR A 18 14.55 16.02 -8.28
CA TYR A 18 13.47 15.03 -8.21
C TYR A 18 13.96 13.77 -7.48
N VAL A 19 13.10 13.19 -6.66
CA VAL A 19 13.39 12.02 -5.82
C VAL A 19 12.31 10.97 -6.03
N LEU A 20 12.70 9.75 -6.35
CA LEU A 20 11.88 8.56 -6.16
C LEU A 20 12.32 7.93 -4.84
N CYS A 21 11.46 8.07 -3.83
CA CYS A 21 11.71 7.57 -2.49
C CYS A 21 10.93 6.28 -2.27
N GLU A 22 11.61 5.17 -1.96
CA GLU A 22 10.94 3.93 -1.59
C GLU A 22 10.04 4.12 -0.35
N LYS A 23 8.99 3.29 -0.27
CA LYS A 23 8.11 3.27 0.89
C LYS A 23 8.81 2.66 2.14
N PRO A 24 8.44 3.07 3.34
CA PRO A 24 7.62 4.24 3.65
C PRO A 24 8.36 5.55 3.35
N LEU A 25 7.65 6.63 3.07
CA LEU A 25 8.27 7.95 2.85
C LEU A 25 9.21 8.33 4.01
N ALA A 26 8.77 8.09 5.24
CA ALA A 26 9.56 8.14 6.45
C ALA A 26 8.95 7.21 7.50
N THR A 27 9.67 6.96 8.60
CA THR A 27 9.24 6.04 9.66
C THR A 27 8.31 6.67 10.69
N THR A 28 8.08 7.99 10.62
CA THR A 28 7.17 8.74 11.49
C THR A 28 6.39 9.78 10.69
N ALA A 29 5.17 10.08 11.13
CA ALA A 29 4.36 11.16 10.55
C ALA A 29 5.06 12.52 10.64
N GLU A 30 5.81 12.80 11.73
CA GLU A 30 6.58 14.03 11.89
C GLU A 30 7.65 14.20 10.81
N ASP A 31 8.41 13.15 10.51
CA ASP A 31 9.43 13.19 9.46
C ASP A 31 8.80 13.33 8.06
N CYS A 32 7.63 12.73 7.82
CA CYS A 32 6.86 12.96 6.59
C CYS A 32 6.45 14.45 6.46
N LEU A 33 5.97 15.07 7.54
CA LEU A 33 5.64 16.50 7.55
C LEU A 33 6.86 17.39 7.25
N ARG A 34 8.03 17.05 7.78
CA ARG A 34 9.28 17.78 7.48
C ARG A 34 9.64 17.70 5.99
N ILE A 35 9.46 16.55 5.36
CA ILE A 35 9.64 16.39 3.91
C ILE A 35 8.64 17.27 3.16
N MET A 36 7.36 17.22 3.53
CA MET A 36 6.30 18.02 2.91
C MET A 36 6.56 19.52 3.04
N GLU A 37 7.00 19.98 4.20
CA GLU A 37 7.38 21.40 4.42
C GLU A 37 8.55 21.84 3.53
N ALA A 38 9.57 20.98 3.41
CA ALA A 38 10.71 21.25 2.54
C ALA A 38 10.26 21.35 1.06
N GLU A 39 9.40 20.42 0.62
CA GLU A 39 8.89 20.38 -0.75
C GLU A 39 8.00 21.59 -1.07
N GLN A 40 7.08 21.97 -0.17
CA GLN A 40 6.21 23.14 -0.34
C GLN A 40 7.00 24.45 -0.48
N LYS A 41 8.14 24.61 0.23
CA LYS A 41 9.01 25.77 0.11
C LYS A 41 9.60 25.95 -1.30
N THR A 42 9.74 24.87 -2.05
CA THR A 42 10.24 24.93 -3.44
C THR A 42 9.17 25.33 -4.44
N GLY A 43 7.88 25.19 -4.09
CA GLY A 43 6.75 25.38 -4.99
C GLY A 43 6.58 24.27 -6.04
N LYS A 44 7.38 23.19 -5.97
CA LYS A 44 7.34 22.04 -6.90
C LYS A 44 7.16 20.73 -6.16
N LYS A 45 6.33 19.84 -6.71
CA LYS A 45 6.23 18.43 -6.26
C LYS A 45 7.46 17.69 -6.77
N LEU A 46 8.46 17.51 -5.93
CA LEU A 46 9.76 16.90 -6.27
C LEU A 46 9.85 15.44 -5.85
N VAL A 47 8.98 14.97 -4.95
CA VAL A 47 9.06 13.64 -4.35
C VAL A 47 7.96 12.75 -4.90
N THR A 48 8.35 11.61 -5.47
CA THR A 48 7.47 10.49 -5.78
C THR A 48 7.74 9.38 -4.75
N VAL A 49 6.71 8.87 -4.10
CA VAL A 49 6.85 7.75 -3.16
C VAL A 49 6.68 6.43 -3.91
N GLY A 50 7.53 5.44 -3.66
CA GLY A 50 7.59 4.15 -4.35
C GLY A 50 6.41 3.22 -4.03
N PHE A 51 5.19 3.63 -4.39
CA PHE A 51 4.00 2.79 -4.32
C PHE A 51 3.71 2.19 -5.70
N MET A 52 4.49 1.19 -6.08
CA MET A 52 4.50 0.56 -7.40
C MET A 52 3.14 0.03 -7.85
N ARG A 53 2.19 -0.28 -6.94
CA ARG A 53 0.88 -0.80 -7.31
C ARG A 53 0.04 0.19 -8.11
N ARG A 54 0.26 1.48 -7.96
CA ARG A 54 -0.37 2.53 -8.79
C ARG A 54 0.07 2.47 -10.27
N PHE A 55 1.12 1.68 -10.57
CA PHE A 55 1.63 1.43 -11.92
C PHE A 55 1.39 -0.01 -12.41
N ASP A 56 0.68 -0.83 -11.63
CA ASP A 56 0.24 -2.16 -12.03
C ASP A 56 -0.98 -2.08 -12.96
N ALA A 57 -0.93 -2.82 -14.08
CA ALA A 57 -1.96 -2.74 -15.11
C ALA A 57 -3.35 -3.14 -14.57
N ALA A 58 -3.43 -4.22 -13.78
CA ALA A 58 -4.70 -4.71 -13.27
C ALA A 58 -5.32 -3.77 -12.24
N TYR A 59 -4.51 -3.16 -11.36
CA TYR A 59 -5.01 -2.12 -10.45
C TYR A 59 -5.46 -0.86 -11.19
N ASN A 60 -4.81 -0.48 -12.30
CA ASN A 60 -5.25 0.63 -13.15
C ASN A 60 -6.57 0.31 -13.86
N GLU A 61 -6.79 -0.95 -14.29
CA GLU A 61 -8.08 -1.38 -14.82
C GLU A 61 -9.18 -1.31 -13.75
N MET A 62 -8.93 -1.75 -12.52
CA MET A 62 -9.87 -1.60 -11.40
C MET A 62 -10.21 -0.12 -11.14
N LYS A 63 -9.19 0.75 -11.12
CA LYS A 63 -9.37 2.21 -10.98
C LYS A 63 -10.25 2.77 -12.09
N ALA A 64 -10.02 2.37 -13.34
CA ALA A 64 -10.81 2.82 -14.48
C ALA A 64 -12.28 2.41 -14.38
N VAL A 65 -12.60 1.25 -13.81
CA VAL A 65 -13.98 0.82 -13.54
C VAL A 65 -14.64 1.71 -12.51
N LEU A 66 -13.93 2.02 -11.40
CA LEU A 66 -14.44 2.93 -10.36
C LEU A 66 -14.67 4.35 -10.90
N ASP A 67 -13.71 4.87 -11.66
CA ASP A 67 -13.77 6.24 -12.19
C ASP A 67 -14.90 6.45 -13.21
N LYS A 68 -15.32 5.40 -13.92
CA LYS A 68 -16.49 5.45 -14.79
C LYS A 68 -17.81 5.57 -14.02
N GLY A 69 -17.88 5.07 -12.80
CA GLY A 69 -19.06 5.14 -11.95
C GLY A 69 -20.28 4.34 -12.42
N GLU A 70 -20.14 3.48 -13.44
CA GLU A 70 -21.26 2.73 -14.05
C GLU A 70 -21.91 1.72 -13.10
N HIS A 71 -21.18 1.30 -12.06
CA HIS A 71 -21.63 0.29 -11.10
C HIS A 71 -21.97 0.87 -9.72
N GLY A 72 -22.10 2.20 -9.60
CA GLY A 72 -22.37 2.89 -8.35
C GLY A 72 -21.14 2.98 -7.44
N GLN A 73 -21.37 3.19 -6.17
CA GLN A 73 -20.32 3.42 -5.18
C GLN A 73 -19.71 2.11 -4.68
N ALA A 74 -18.47 2.18 -4.19
CA ALA A 74 -17.86 1.09 -3.46
C ALA A 74 -18.52 0.98 -2.07
N LEU A 75 -18.80 -0.24 -1.64
CA LEU A 75 -19.44 -0.54 -0.36
C LEU A 75 -18.48 -1.25 0.59
N LEU A 76 -17.71 -2.18 0.04
CA LEU A 76 -16.84 -3.07 0.79
C LEU A 76 -15.63 -3.46 -0.07
N VAL A 77 -14.47 -3.64 0.56
CA VAL A 77 -13.25 -4.15 -0.10
C VAL A 77 -12.68 -5.30 0.71
N HIS A 78 -12.31 -6.36 0.01
CA HIS A 78 -11.59 -7.50 0.55
C HIS A 78 -10.19 -7.56 -0.04
N ASN A 79 -9.16 -7.42 0.79
CA ASN A 79 -7.77 -7.56 0.40
C ASN A 79 -7.13 -8.78 1.05
N ARG A 80 -6.16 -9.36 0.37
CA ARG A 80 -5.28 -10.38 0.92
C ARG A 80 -3.86 -10.14 0.48
N HIS A 81 -2.97 -10.02 1.46
CA HIS A 81 -1.54 -9.92 1.24
C HIS A 81 -0.84 -11.10 1.92
N ARG A 82 -0.35 -12.03 1.11
CA ARG A 82 0.23 -13.27 1.58
C ARG A 82 1.66 -13.43 1.09
N ASN A 83 2.60 -13.54 2.03
CA ASN A 83 3.99 -13.88 1.74
C ASN A 83 4.25 -15.35 2.01
N PRO A 84 5.15 -16.02 1.25
CA PRO A 84 5.54 -17.39 1.56
C PRO A 84 6.26 -17.50 2.90
N SER A 85 7.15 -16.55 3.20
CA SER A 85 7.86 -16.46 4.48
C SER A 85 8.53 -15.10 4.64
N VAL A 86 8.88 -14.76 5.87
CA VAL A 86 9.69 -13.58 6.23
C VAL A 86 10.91 -14.01 7.05
N PRO A 87 11.98 -13.19 7.12
CA PRO A 87 13.14 -13.50 7.96
C PRO A 87 12.81 -13.40 9.46
N GLU A 88 13.60 -14.07 10.30
CA GLU A 88 13.41 -14.07 11.77
C GLU A 88 13.44 -12.66 12.39
N SER A 89 14.13 -11.71 11.77
CA SER A 89 14.16 -10.31 12.21
C SER A 89 12.86 -9.54 11.95
N TYR A 90 11.89 -10.14 11.24
CA TYR A 90 10.60 -9.51 10.94
C TYR A 90 9.74 -9.42 12.20
N THR A 91 9.09 -8.28 12.41
CA THR A 91 8.27 -8.03 13.60
C THR A 91 6.79 -7.90 13.25
N SER A 92 5.91 -8.04 14.26
CA SER A 92 4.47 -7.83 14.06
C SER A 92 4.14 -6.41 13.57
N ARG A 93 4.92 -5.40 13.98
CA ARG A 93 4.83 -4.04 13.45
C ARG A 93 5.13 -4.00 11.94
N MET A 94 6.11 -4.78 11.46
CA MET A 94 6.46 -4.82 10.04
C MET A 94 5.36 -5.44 9.17
N ALA A 95 4.48 -6.29 9.73
CA ALA A 95 3.29 -6.74 9.01
C ALA A 95 2.36 -5.56 8.63
N ILE A 96 2.45 -4.44 9.34
CA ILE A 96 1.68 -3.22 9.08
C ILE A 96 2.51 -2.21 8.29
N ASP A 97 3.68 -1.78 8.80
CA ASP A 97 4.45 -0.67 8.24
C ASP A 97 5.29 -1.05 6.99
N ASP A 98 5.53 -2.32 6.77
CA ASP A 98 6.23 -2.82 5.57
C ASP A 98 5.30 -3.57 4.60
N THR A 99 4.32 -4.32 5.10
CA THR A 99 3.42 -5.13 4.27
C THR A 99 2.09 -4.41 4.01
N ALA A 100 1.22 -4.19 5.00
CA ALA A 100 -0.11 -3.60 4.83
C ALA A 100 -0.10 -2.15 4.30
N ILE A 101 1.01 -1.42 4.44
CA ILE A 101 1.14 -0.06 3.89
C ILE A 101 0.86 0.01 2.39
N HIS A 102 1.10 -1.08 1.64
CA HIS A 102 0.78 -1.15 0.22
C HIS A 102 -0.72 -1.18 -0.02
N GLU A 103 -1.49 -1.94 0.76
CA GLU A 103 -2.94 -1.98 0.71
C GLU A 103 -3.52 -0.64 1.16
N ILE A 104 -2.99 -0.06 2.23
CA ILE A 104 -3.39 1.26 2.74
C ILE A 104 -3.29 2.32 1.64
N ASP A 105 -2.14 2.44 0.99
CA ASP A 105 -1.97 3.39 -0.12
C ASP A 105 -2.87 3.07 -1.31
N THR A 106 -2.93 1.80 -1.71
CA THR A 106 -3.73 1.36 -2.85
C THR A 106 -5.21 1.65 -2.65
N MET A 107 -5.76 1.40 -1.45
CA MET A 107 -7.17 1.67 -1.15
C MET A 107 -7.49 3.15 -1.14
N ARG A 108 -6.64 3.98 -0.53
CA ARG A 108 -6.79 5.44 -0.59
C ARG A 108 -6.82 5.94 -2.04
N TRP A 109 -5.92 5.44 -2.87
CA TRP A 109 -5.84 5.80 -4.29
C TRP A 109 -7.03 5.28 -5.12
N LEU A 110 -7.41 4.02 -4.98
CA LEU A 110 -8.52 3.42 -5.71
C LEU A 110 -9.84 4.11 -5.38
N LEU A 111 -10.12 4.29 -4.09
CA LEU A 111 -11.38 4.86 -3.61
C LEU A 111 -11.42 6.40 -3.73
N GLY A 112 -10.26 7.05 -3.82
CA GLY A 112 -10.18 8.51 -3.83
C GLY A 112 -10.56 9.15 -2.50
N GLU A 113 -10.44 8.41 -1.39
CA GLU A 113 -10.87 8.81 -0.04
C GLU A 113 -9.79 8.51 1.00
N GLU A 114 -9.82 9.26 2.11
CA GLU A 114 -8.97 8.99 3.25
C GLU A 114 -9.57 7.93 4.18
N ILE A 115 -8.70 7.09 4.75
CA ILE A 115 -9.04 6.15 5.82
C ILE A 115 -9.08 6.94 7.13
N VAL A 116 -10.21 6.86 7.85
CA VAL A 116 -10.44 7.65 9.07
C VAL A 116 -10.45 6.81 10.34
N GLU A 117 -10.54 5.49 10.22
CA GLU A 117 -10.61 4.56 11.33
C GLU A 117 -9.91 3.25 10.97
N VAL A 118 -9.21 2.65 11.92
CA VAL A 118 -8.54 1.37 11.75
C VAL A 118 -8.56 0.55 13.04
N ARG A 119 -8.63 -0.79 12.91
CA ARG A 119 -8.36 -1.74 13.98
C ARG A 119 -7.64 -2.97 13.45
N ILE A 120 -6.96 -3.67 14.36
CA ILE A 120 -6.26 -4.93 14.07
C ILE A 120 -6.98 -6.08 14.77
N ASP A 121 -7.56 -6.97 13.98
CA ASP A 121 -8.05 -8.24 14.49
C ASP A 121 -6.92 -9.29 14.45
N ARG A 122 -6.81 -10.11 15.50
CA ARG A 122 -5.77 -11.15 15.64
C ARG A 122 -6.41 -12.52 15.53
N PRO A 123 -6.41 -13.15 14.35
CA PRO A 123 -6.87 -14.53 14.20
C PRO A 123 -6.00 -15.53 14.97
N LYS A 124 -6.38 -16.80 14.95
CA LYS A 124 -5.52 -17.87 15.45
C LYS A 124 -4.19 -17.85 14.71
N SER A 125 -3.09 -17.70 15.44
CA SER A 125 -1.75 -17.65 14.87
C SER A 125 -1.35 -18.94 14.19
N THR A 126 -0.64 -18.84 13.07
CA THR A 126 -0.01 -19.96 12.38
C THR A 126 1.09 -20.59 13.24
N THR A 127 1.25 -21.90 13.14
CA THR A 127 2.37 -22.62 13.77
C THR A 127 3.70 -22.43 13.00
N ARG A 128 3.67 -21.76 11.86
CA ARG A 128 4.83 -21.49 11.01
C ARG A 128 5.48 -20.13 11.27
N ARG A 129 4.88 -19.32 12.15
CA ARG A 129 5.42 -18.03 12.57
C ARG A 129 6.61 -18.20 13.52
N PHE A 130 7.43 -17.17 13.66
CA PHE A 130 8.34 -17.03 14.80
C PHE A 130 7.54 -16.68 16.06
N ASP A 131 8.03 -17.08 17.25
CA ASP A 131 7.28 -16.94 18.51
C ASP A 131 6.93 -15.47 18.84
N HIS A 132 7.78 -14.53 18.46
CA HIS A 132 7.59 -13.10 18.68
C HIS A 132 6.65 -12.43 17.66
N LEU A 133 6.24 -13.13 16.61
CA LEU A 133 5.45 -12.59 15.50
C LEU A 133 3.97 -12.96 15.67
N ILE A 134 3.08 -11.99 15.57
CA ILE A 134 1.63 -12.20 15.41
C ILE A 134 1.37 -12.37 13.92
N ASP A 135 0.92 -13.55 13.51
CA ASP A 135 0.66 -13.90 12.11
C ASP A 135 -0.41 -15.00 12.01
N PRO A 136 -1.49 -14.82 11.24
CA PRO A 136 -1.82 -13.61 10.50
C PRO A 136 -2.39 -12.48 11.36
N VAL A 137 -2.54 -11.29 10.75
CA VAL A 137 -3.36 -10.20 11.26
C VAL A 137 -4.40 -9.82 10.22
N VAL A 138 -5.52 -9.24 10.65
CA VAL A 138 -6.51 -8.61 9.75
C VAL A 138 -6.58 -7.13 10.09
N VAL A 139 -6.24 -6.29 9.12
CA VAL A 139 -6.36 -4.84 9.23
C VAL A 139 -7.74 -4.45 8.73
N VAL A 140 -8.60 -3.98 9.63
CA VAL A 140 -9.93 -3.50 9.27
C VAL A 140 -9.94 -1.99 9.28
N MET A 141 -10.25 -1.40 8.14
CA MET A 141 -10.20 0.04 7.91
C MET A 141 -11.57 0.57 7.47
N LYS A 142 -11.80 1.87 7.70
CA LYS A 142 -13.02 2.53 7.26
C LYS A 142 -12.69 3.89 6.66
N THR A 143 -13.27 4.20 5.50
CA THR A 143 -13.14 5.50 4.85
C THR A 143 -14.11 6.53 5.42
N ALA A 144 -13.92 7.80 5.03
CA ALA A 144 -14.78 8.90 5.45
C ALA A 144 -16.25 8.72 5.01
N SER A 145 -16.49 8.13 3.83
CA SER A 145 -17.86 7.82 3.35
C SER A 145 -18.46 6.57 3.99
N GLY A 146 -17.65 5.76 4.69
CA GLY A 146 -18.06 4.55 5.38
C GLY A 146 -17.79 3.25 4.64
N VAL A 147 -17.02 3.25 3.55
CA VAL A 147 -16.56 2.01 2.90
C VAL A 147 -15.73 1.21 3.90
N LEU A 148 -16.10 -0.05 4.10
CA LEU A 148 -15.36 -0.97 4.96
C LEU A 148 -14.32 -1.72 4.13
N ILE A 149 -13.11 -1.81 4.65
CA ILE A 149 -11.99 -2.52 4.02
C ILE A 149 -11.47 -3.54 5.02
N ASP A 150 -11.43 -4.80 4.65
CA ASP A 150 -10.67 -5.82 5.37
C ASP A 150 -9.44 -6.24 4.56
N ASP A 151 -8.32 -6.39 5.25
CA ASP A 151 -7.04 -6.77 4.66
C ASP A 151 -6.40 -7.89 5.48
N GLU A 152 -6.46 -9.12 4.96
CA GLU A 152 -5.77 -10.27 5.52
C GLU A 152 -4.29 -10.18 5.20
N VAL A 153 -3.47 -9.98 6.21
CA VAL A 153 -2.00 -9.99 6.10
C VAL A 153 -1.46 -11.26 6.74
N ASN A 154 -0.87 -12.13 5.92
CA ASN A 154 -0.24 -13.38 6.35
C ASN A 154 1.18 -13.47 5.78
N VAL A 155 2.18 -13.36 6.63
CA VAL A 155 3.58 -13.26 6.18
C VAL A 155 4.33 -14.60 6.21
N ASN A 156 3.67 -15.71 6.61
CA ASN A 156 4.26 -17.06 6.62
C ASN A 156 3.29 -18.13 6.10
N LEU A 157 2.60 -17.88 5.00
CA LEU A 157 1.59 -18.83 4.47
C LEU A 157 2.20 -20.01 3.72
N GLN A 158 3.49 -19.98 3.37
CA GLN A 158 4.31 -21.10 2.88
C GLN A 158 4.04 -21.57 1.44
N TYR A 159 3.03 -21.09 0.72
CA TYR A 159 2.77 -21.59 -0.63
C TYR A 159 3.17 -20.62 -1.76
N ALA A 160 2.95 -19.31 -1.59
CA ALA A 160 3.22 -18.32 -2.63
C ALA A 160 3.23 -16.89 -2.10
N TYR A 161 3.69 -15.96 -2.93
CA TYR A 161 3.37 -14.53 -2.82
C TYR A 161 2.05 -14.29 -3.55
N SER A 162 0.98 -14.00 -2.80
CA SER A 162 -0.38 -13.87 -3.33
C SER A 162 -1.00 -12.55 -2.88
N ILE A 163 -1.39 -11.73 -3.85
CA ILE A 163 -2.07 -10.46 -3.63
C ILE A 163 -3.43 -10.54 -4.28
N GLU A 164 -4.48 -10.37 -3.49
CA GLU A 164 -5.86 -10.37 -3.95
C GLU A 164 -6.55 -9.07 -3.53
N CYS A 165 -7.46 -8.59 -4.36
CA CYS A 165 -8.32 -7.44 -4.07
C CYS A 165 -9.66 -7.65 -4.74
N GLU A 166 -10.75 -7.48 -3.99
CA GLU A 166 -12.11 -7.50 -4.52
C GLU A 166 -12.86 -6.26 -4.02
N LEU A 167 -13.35 -5.48 -4.96
CA LEU A 167 -14.22 -4.33 -4.70
C LEU A 167 -15.67 -4.76 -4.87
N VAL A 168 -16.49 -4.60 -3.85
CA VAL A 168 -17.93 -4.80 -3.90
C VAL A 168 -18.59 -3.44 -4.12
N LEU A 169 -19.22 -3.28 -5.29
CA LEU A 169 -19.94 -2.08 -5.72
C LEU A 169 -21.45 -2.31 -5.60
N GLU A 170 -22.27 -1.27 -5.79
CA GLU A 170 -23.73 -1.37 -5.69
C GLU A 170 -24.34 -2.38 -6.69
N THR A 171 -23.75 -2.54 -7.88
CA THR A 171 -24.27 -3.42 -8.92
C THR A 171 -23.24 -4.38 -9.51
N ALA A 172 -22.02 -4.43 -8.99
CA ALA A 172 -20.95 -5.30 -9.47
C ALA A 172 -19.96 -5.67 -8.38
N ALA A 173 -19.21 -6.74 -8.60
CA ALA A 173 -17.96 -7.02 -7.92
C ALA A 173 -16.80 -6.97 -8.93
N VAL A 174 -15.73 -6.26 -8.59
CA VAL A 174 -14.51 -6.13 -9.41
C VAL A 174 -13.37 -6.79 -8.68
N ARG A 175 -12.84 -7.86 -9.25
CA ARG A 175 -11.79 -8.66 -8.61
C ARG A 175 -10.47 -8.54 -9.37
N LEU A 176 -9.39 -8.34 -8.61
CA LEU A 176 -8.04 -8.47 -9.14
C LEU A 176 -7.84 -9.91 -9.62
N GLY A 177 -7.57 -10.08 -10.91
CA GLY A 177 -7.37 -11.39 -11.51
C GLY A 177 -6.10 -12.06 -11.00
N ASP A 178 -6.10 -13.39 -10.97
CA ASP A 178 -4.90 -14.17 -10.75
C ASP A 178 -3.93 -13.90 -11.91
N GLN A 179 -2.66 -13.66 -11.58
CA GLN A 179 -1.62 -13.56 -12.62
C GLN A 179 -1.25 -14.96 -13.08
N GLU A 180 -2.05 -15.49 -13.99
CA GLU A 180 -1.78 -16.76 -14.63
C GLU A 180 -0.66 -16.60 -15.65
N LYS A 181 0.48 -17.24 -15.40
CA LYS A 181 1.58 -17.29 -16.37
C LYS A 181 1.38 -18.43 -17.37
N ILE A 182 1.07 -19.62 -16.88
CA ILE A 182 0.79 -20.83 -17.68
C ILE A 182 -0.15 -21.74 -16.90
N HIS A 183 -0.97 -22.53 -17.61
CA HIS A 183 -1.72 -23.66 -17.09
C HIS A 183 -1.05 -24.98 -17.46
N ILE A 184 -0.89 -25.87 -16.49
CA ILE A 184 -0.39 -27.23 -16.67
C ILE A 184 -1.54 -28.18 -16.40
N ARG A 185 -1.97 -28.93 -17.45
CA ARG A 185 -2.93 -30.00 -17.33
C ARG A 185 -2.23 -31.36 -17.47
N ASP A 186 -2.32 -32.14 -16.45
CA ASP A 186 -1.79 -33.50 -16.38
C ASP A 186 -2.70 -34.42 -15.55
N ILE A 187 -2.22 -35.64 -15.24
CA ILE A 187 -2.96 -36.62 -14.42
C ILE A 187 -3.26 -36.12 -13.00
N HIS A 188 -2.61 -35.03 -12.53
CA HIS A 188 -2.82 -34.46 -11.21
C HIS A 188 -3.83 -33.30 -11.22
N GLY A 189 -4.32 -32.89 -12.38
CA GLY A 189 -5.34 -31.85 -12.56
C GLY A 189 -4.88 -30.65 -13.39
N ASP A 190 -5.56 -29.53 -13.19
CA ASP A 190 -5.28 -28.25 -13.80
C ASP A 190 -4.67 -27.31 -12.75
N ARG A 191 -3.50 -26.79 -12.99
CA ARG A 191 -2.73 -25.94 -12.05
C ARG A 191 -1.94 -24.87 -12.79
N ASN A 192 -1.69 -23.76 -12.12
CA ASN A 192 -0.85 -22.67 -12.61
C ASN A 192 0.35 -22.42 -11.67
N ALA A 193 1.38 -21.78 -12.19
CA ALA A 193 2.52 -21.36 -11.41
C ALA A 193 2.19 -20.07 -10.66
N MET A 194 2.39 -20.07 -9.34
CA MET A 194 2.20 -18.88 -8.49
C MET A 194 3.50 -18.10 -8.33
N CYS A 195 3.39 -16.78 -8.19
CA CYS A 195 4.53 -15.93 -7.87
C CYS A 195 5.12 -16.31 -6.51
N GLN A 196 6.43 -16.26 -6.38
CA GLN A 196 7.13 -16.57 -5.12
C GLN A 196 7.65 -15.33 -4.41
N SER A 197 7.65 -14.17 -5.09
CA SER A 197 8.10 -12.90 -4.54
C SER A 197 7.32 -11.71 -5.09
N HIS A 198 7.41 -10.57 -4.40
CA HIS A 198 6.87 -9.31 -4.88
C HIS A 198 7.52 -8.87 -6.21
N ILE A 199 8.79 -9.20 -6.42
CA ILE A 199 9.48 -8.91 -7.69
C ILE A 199 8.80 -9.67 -8.84
N ASP A 200 8.53 -10.98 -8.65
CA ASP A 200 7.86 -11.79 -9.68
C ASP A 200 6.47 -11.26 -10.02
N ARG A 201 5.73 -10.80 -8.99
CA ARG A 201 4.37 -10.29 -9.15
C ARG A 201 4.32 -8.90 -9.76
N PHE A 202 5.22 -8.00 -9.35
CA PHE A 202 5.14 -6.58 -9.66
C PHE A 202 6.29 -6.06 -10.53
N GLN A 203 7.07 -6.93 -11.17
CA GLN A 203 8.20 -6.50 -12.02
C GLN A 203 7.79 -5.47 -13.07
N ALA A 204 6.65 -5.71 -13.75
CA ALA A 204 6.14 -4.76 -14.74
C ALA A 204 5.73 -3.43 -14.11
N ALA A 205 5.12 -3.46 -12.91
CA ALA A 205 4.74 -2.26 -12.18
C ALA A 205 5.95 -1.43 -11.76
N PHE A 206 7.02 -2.05 -11.24
CA PHE A 206 8.28 -1.36 -10.94
C PHE A 206 8.89 -0.75 -12.20
N ASN A 207 8.94 -1.47 -13.32
CA ASN A 207 9.47 -0.93 -14.57
C ASN A 207 8.64 0.26 -15.06
N ASN A 208 7.31 0.19 -14.97
CA ASN A 208 6.41 1.27 -15.34
C ASN A 208 6.58 2.49 -14.42
N GLU A 209 6.75 2.28 -13.12
CA GLU A 209 7.01 3.33 -12.14
C GLU A 209 8.29 4.08 -12.47
N PHE A 210 9.41 3.38 -12.60
CA PHE A 210 10.70 3.98 -12.97
C PHE A 210 10.64 4.70 -14.32
N GLN A 211 10.05 4.09 -15.34
CA GLN A 211 9.97 4.72 -16.65
C GLN A 211 9.07 5.96 -16.64
N SER A 212 7.93 5.90 -15.94
CA SER A 212 7.04 7.06 -15.78
C SER A 212 7.72 8.19 -15.04
N TRP A 213 8.46 7.87 -13.96
CA TRP A 213 9.21 8.85 -13.20
C TRP A 213 10.31 9.52 -14.05
N ILE A 214 11.13 8.73 -14.78
CA ILE A 214 12.16 9.27 -15.68
C ILE A 214 11.55 10.21 -16.73
N ASN A 215 10.42 9.79 -17.33
CA ASN A 215 9.73 10.59 -18.35
C ASN A 215 9.17 11.89 -17.77
N ALA A 216 8.61 11.87 -16.57
CA ALA A 216 8.08 13.05 -15.89
C ALA A 216 9.21 14.03 -15.52
N VAL A 217 10.29 13.54 -14.93
CA VAL A 217 11.49 14.35 -14.64
C VAL A 217 12.04 15.03 -15.89
N GLY A 218 12.07 14.32 -17.03
CA GLY A 218 12.50 14.87 -18.32
C GLY A 218 11.62 16.02 -18.84
N ARG A 219 10.39 16.15 -18.31
CA ARG A 219 9.44 17.23 -18.66
C ARG A 219 9.25 18.26 -17.53
N ASP A 220 10.04 18.17 -16.45
CA ASP A 220 9.88 18.98 -15.24
C ASP A 220 8.48 18.81 -14.60
N GLU A 221 7.95 17.57 -14.60
CA GLU A 221 6.64 17.16 -14.09
C GLU A 221 6.76 16.15 -12.94
N HIS A 222 5.71 16.08 -12.12
CA HIS A 222 5.54 15.03 -11.12
C HIS A 222 4.68 13.88 -11.67
N THR A 223 4.89 12.66 -11.19
CA THR A 223 4.04 11.50 -11.46
C THR A 223 3.93 10.59 -10.24
N GLY A 224 2.84 9.81 -10.18
CA GLY A 224 2.62 8.83 -9.11
C GLY A 224 2.19 9.44 -7.80
N SER A 225 2.52 8.74 -6.71
CA SER A 225 2.17 9.15 -5.35
C SER A 225 3.04 10.29 -4.86
N THR A 226 2.42 11.23 -4.17
CA THR A 226 3.06 12.43 -3.61
C THR A 226 3.57 12.19 -2.18
N SER A 227 4.30 13.17 -1.64
CA SER A 227 4.65 13.18 -0.21
C SER A 227 3.41 13.16 0.70
N TRP A 228 2.27 13.75 0.24
CA TRP A 228 1.00 13.63 0.96
C TRP A 228 0.55 12.19 1.08
N ASP A 229 0.62 11.41 0.00
CA ASP A 229 0.23 10.00 0.02
C ASP A 229 1.08 9.20 1.00
N GLY A 230 2.40 9.46 1.01
CA GLY A 230 3.32 8.85 1.97
C GLY A 230 2.98 9.22 3.42
N TYR A 231 2.70 10.49 3.70
CA TYR A 231 2.29 10.97 5.02
C TYR A 231 0.97 10.32 5.46
N ALA A 232 -0.05 10.36 4.62
CA ALA A 232 -1.36 9.83 4.96
C ALA A 232 -1.32 8.30 5.19
N ALA A 233 -0.56 7.56 4.38
CA ALA A 233 -0.34 6.13 4.61
C ALA A 233 0.37 5.88 5.95
N THR A 234 1.38 6.69 6.31
CA THR A 234 2.08 6.59 7.60
C THR A 234 1.14 6.87 8.77
N CYS A 235 0.23 7.85 8.67
CA CYS A 235 -0.75 8.11 9.73
C CYS A 235 -1.69 6.92 9.97
N VAL A 236 -2.14 6.24 8.90
CA VAL A 236 -2.95 5.02 9.03
C VAL A 236 -2.14 3.89 9.66
N VAL A 237 -0.88 3.71 9.24
CA VAL A 237 0.05 2.74 9.83
C VAL A 237 0.24 2.99 11.32
N ASP A 238 0.47 4.24 11.75
CA ASP A 238 0.67 4.58 13.16
C ASP A 238 -0.57 4.21 13.99
N ALA A 239 -1.78 4.58 13.53
CA ALA A 239 -3.03 4.21 14.18
C ALA A 239 -3.25 2.68 14.20
N ALA A 240 -2.88 1.95 13.14
CA ALA A 240 -2.98 0.49 13.09
C ALA A 240 -1.98 -0.18 14.06
N VAL A 241 -0.77 0.37 14.21
CA VAL A 241 0.20 -0.11 15.20
C VAL A 241 -0.29 0.16 16.63
N GLU A 242 -0.86 1.35 16.90
CA GLU A 242 -1.51 1.62 18.19
C GLU A 242 -2.65 0.63 18.49
N SER A 243 -3.45 0.27 17.47
CA SER A 243 -4.49 -0.76 17.62
C SER A 243 -3.88 -2.13 17.92
N LEU A 244 -2.81 -2.51 17.22
CA LEU A 244 -2.09 -3.76 17.48
C LEU A 244 -1.56 -3.82 18.92
N GLU A 245 -1.07 -2.73 19.47
CA GLU A 245 -0.52 -2.64 20.83
C GLU A 245 -1.62 -2.53 21.90
N ASP A 246 -2.82 -2.07 21.55
CA ASP A 246 -3.99 -1.90 22.42
C ASP A 246 -5.06 -2.98 22.18
N ASP A 247 -4.64 -4.22 22.04
CA ASP A 247 -5.46 -5.43 21.92
C ASP A 247 -6.57 -5.36 20.86
N GLY A 248 -6.29 -4.67 19.74
CA GLY A 248 -7.21 -4.54 18.61
C GLY A 248 -8.28 -3.44 18.79
N ALA A 249 -8.09 -2.53 19.74
CA ALA A 249 -8.99 -1.41 19.92
C ALA A 249 -9.07 -0.55 18.66
N VAL A 250 -10.28 -0.09 18.33
CA VAL A 250 -10.49 0.83 17.21
C VAL A 250 -9.77 2.15 17.46
N LYS A 251 -9.01 2.61 16.46
CA LYS A 251 -8.28 3.88 16.49
C LYS A 251 -8.76 4.80 15.39
N ALA A 252 -8.99 6.06 15.74
CA ALA A 252 -9.19 7.11 14.75
C ALA A 252 -7.85 7.48 14.11
N VAL A 253 -7.83 7.66 12.80
CA VAL A 253 -6.65 8.11 12.08
C VAL A 253 -6.56 9.63 12.17
N SER A 254 -5.47 10.13 12.75
CA SER A 254 -5.24 11.57 12.90
C SER A 254 -4.30 12.06 11.79
N MET A 255 -4.80 12.99 10.97
CA MET A 255 -4.03 13.64 9.89
C MET A 255 -4.27 15.15 9.93
N ILE A 256 -3.31 15.94 9.44
CA ILE A 256 -3.57 17.35 9.13
C ILE A 256 -4.54 17.44 7.93
N ALA A 257 -5.15 18.60 7.72
CA ALA A 257 -5.87 18.86 6.46
C ALA A 257 -4.91 18.78 5.28
N LYS A 258 -5.36 18.18 4.16
CA LYS A 258 -4.55 18.09 2.94
C LYS A 258 -4.22 19.49 2.44
N PRO A 259 -2.92 19.86 2.34
CA PRO A 259 -2.54 21.16 1.80
C PRO A 259 -2.95 21.30 0.32
N ASP A 260 -3.39 22.51 -0.08
CA ASP A 260 -3.76 22.82 -1.47
C ASP A 260 -2.62 22.49 -2.47
N PHE A 261 -1.38 22.55 -2.01
CA PHE A 261 -0.21 22.17 -2.79
C PHE A 261 -0.28 20.74 -3.35
N TYR A 262 -0.96 19.83 -2.65
CA TYR A 262 -1.13 18.42 -3.05
C TYR A 262 -2.53 18.11 -3.61
N ALA A 263 -3.41 19.11 -3.69
CA ALA A 263 -4.74 18.95 -4.26
C ALA A 263 -4.71 18.59 -5.76
#